data_28db2210e12013680a12dbf5cd71d26a
#
_entry.id   28db2210e12013680a12dbf5cd71d26a
#
_cell.length_a   1.000
_cell.length_b   1.000
_cell.length_c   1.000
_cell.angle_alpha   90.00
_cell.angle_beta   90.00
_cell.angle_gamma   90.00
#
_symmetry.space_group_name_H-M   'P 1'
#
loop_
_entity.id
_entity.type
_entity.pdbx_description
1 polymer ?
#
loop_
_entity_poly.entity_id
_entity_poly.type
_entity_poly.pdbx_seq_one_letter_code
_entity_poly.pdbx_strand_id
1 'polypeptide(L)'
;MRAKVWVSLKKTVLDPQGQTIHAALAGLGYSGVSGVRQGKYFDLALADGLSAEAARAEVDRLARDVLTNPVIEEYSFQIEPTSENE
;
A
#
# COMPACT_ATOMS: atom_id res chain seq x y z
N MET A 1 17.23 -7.31 0.66
CA MET A 1 15.87 -7.39 1.20
C MET A 1 15.05 -6.21 0.69
N ARG A 2 13.83 -6.44 0.35
CA ARG A 2 12.92 -5.39 -0.14
C ARG A 2 11.66 -5.40 0.70
N ALA A 3 10.98 -4.27 0.73
CA ALA A 3 9.69 -4.16 1.40
C ALA A 3 8.67 -3.54 0.45
N LYS A 4 7.46 -4.05 0.50
CA LYS A 4 6.34 -3.49 -0.23
C LYS A 4 5.36 -2.93 0.79
N VAL A 5 4.96 -1.68 0.59
CA VAL A 5 4.02 -1.00 1.49
C VAL A 5 2.83 -0.51 0.68
N TRP A 6 1.65 -0.85 1.15
CA TRP A 6 0.39 -0.39 0.56
C TRP A 6 -0.29 0.55 1.54
N VAL A 7 -0.67 1.73 1.05
CA VAL A 7 -1.34 2.75 1.84
C VAL A 7 -2.67 3.09 1.17
N SER A 8 -3.73 3.03 1.92
CA SER A 8 -5.06 3.33 1.39
C SER A 8 -5.86 4.12 2.42
N LEU A 9 -6.91 4.79 1.96
CA LEU A 9 -7.84 5.46 2.86
C LEU A 9 -8.56 4.42 3.73
N LYS A 10 -8.79 4.78 4.99
CA LYS A 10 -9.61 3.95 5.88
C LYS A 10 -10.98 3.75 5.26
N LYS A 11 -11.60 2.62 5.54
CA LYS A 11 -12.87 2.24 4.93
C LYS A 11 -13.99 3.23 5.21
N THR A 12 -13.89 3.97 6.31
CA THR A 12 -14.88 4.97 6.71
C THR A 12 -14.66 6.31 5.99
N VAL A 13 -13.55 6.48 5.27
CA VAL A 13 -13.22 7.72 4.57
C VAL A 13 -13.65 7.59 3.11
N LEU A 14 -14.31 8.60 2.60
CA LEU A 14 -14.74 8.66 1.21
C LEU A 14 -13.52 8.70 0.30
N ASP A 15 -13.58 7.93 -0.78
CA ASP A 15 -12.54 7.89 -1.80
C ASP A 15 -13.10 8.40 -3.13
N PRO A 16 -13.02 9.72 -3.40
CA PRO A 16 -13.59 10.28 -4.63
C PRO A 16 -12.94 9.73 -5.89
N GLN A 17 -11.63 9.44 -5.83
CA GLN A 17 -10.92 8.89 -6.99
C GLN A 17 -11.39 7.49 -7.31
N GLY A 18 -11.55 6.65 -6.28
CA GLY A 18 -12.08 5.30 -6.46
C GLY A 18 -13.50 5.32 -6.99
N GLN A 19 -14.33 6.24 -6.51
CA GLN A 19 -15.70 6.39 -7.02
C GLN A 19 -15.73 6.79 -8.49
N THR A 20 -14.85 7.70 -8.90
CA THR A 20 -14.75 8.13 -10.29
C THR A 20 -14.33 6.97 -11.19
N ILE A 21 -13.37 6.19 -10.75
CA ILE A 21 -12.93 4.99 -11.50
C ILE A 21 -14.08 3.99 -11.63
N HIS A 22 -14.78 3.76 -10.53
CA HIS A 22 -15.91 2.83 -10.52
C HIS A 22 -17.00 3.26 -11.52
N ALA A 23 -17.34 4.56 -11.53
CA ALA A 23 -18.32 5.10 -12.45
C ALA A 23 -17.87 4.94 -13.90
N ALA A 24 -16.58 5.17 -14.19
CA ALA A 24 -16.03 5.00 -15.53
C ALA A 24 -16.11 3.53 -15.97
N LEU A 25 -15.79 2.60 -15.08
CA LEU A 25 -15.87 1.18 -15.40
C LEU A 25 -17.30 0.76 -15.70
N ALA A 26 -18.26 1.22 -14.91
CA ALA A 26 -19.67 0.94 -15.14
C ALA A 26 -20.13 1.49 -16.48
N GLY A 27 -19.70 2.71 -16.83
CA GLY A 27 -20.02 3.33 -18.11
C GLY A 27 -19.43 2.59 -19.31
N LEU A 28 -18.34 1.86 -19.11
CA LEU A 28 -17.70 1.04 -20.15
C LEU A 28 -18.23 -0.39 -20.22
N GLY A 29 -19.18 -0.74 -19.36
CA GLY A 29 -19.79 -2.05 -19.39
C GLY A 29 -19.20 -3.08 -18.44
N TYR A 30 -18.28 -2.69 -17.55
CA TYR A 30 -17.68 -3.60 -16.58
C TYR A 30 -18.60 -3.75 -15.37
N SER A 31 -19.67 -4.50 -15.53
CA SER A 31 -20.70 -4.62 -14.49
C SER A 31 -20.31 -5.58 -13.34
N GLY A 32 -19.21 -6.30 -13.49
CA GLY A 32 -18.75 -7.22 -12.44
C GLY A 32 -18.01 -6.55 -11.30
N VAL A 33 -17.74 -5.24 -11.39
CA VAL A 33 -17.00 -4.50 -10.36
C VAL A 33 -18.01 -3.75 -9.50
N SER A 34 -18.09 -4.12 -8.22
CA SER A 34 -19.07 -3.53 -7.30
C SER A 34 -18.52 -2.31 -6.55
N GLY A 35 -17.23 -2.07 -6.62
CA GLY A 35 -16.62 -0.91 -5.98
C GLY A 35 -15.15 -0.83 -6.30
N VAL A 36 -14.58 0.36 -6.15
CA VAL A 36 -13.16 0.61 -6.39
C VAL A 36 -12.62 1.47 -5.25
N ARG A 37 -11.47 1.08 -4.73
CA ARG A 37 -10.71 1.88 -3.75
C ARG A 37 -9.32 2.08 -4.33
N GLN A 38 -8.82 3.30 -4.30
CA GLN A 38 -7.51 3.63 -4.80
C GLN A 38 -6.55 3.88 -3.64
N GLY A 39 -5.30 3.49 -3.79
CA GLY A 39 -4.29 3.71 -2.77
C GLY A 39 -2.93 3.93 -3.39
N LYS A 40 -1.93 4.01 -2.53
CA LYS A 40 -0.53 4.19 -2.90
C LYS A 40 0.25 2.92 -2.64
N TYR A 41 1.28 2.71 -3.43
CA TYR A 41 2.18 1.57 -3.28
C TYR A 41 3.62 2.06 -3.27
N PHE A 42 4.40 1.58 -2.32
CA PHE A 42 5.83 1.89 -2.19
C PHE A 42 6.65 0.61 -2.26
N ASP A 43 7.69 0.63 -3.06
CA ASP A 43 8.64 -0.47 -3.17
C ASP A 43 9.97 0.03 -2.60
N LEU A 44 10.36 -0.52 -1.47
CA LEU A 44 11.52 -0.06 -0.73
C LEU A 44 12.67 -1.05 -0.86
N ALA A 45 13.84 -0.55 -1.25
CA ALA A 45 15.07 -1.32 -1.17
C ALA A 45 15.67 -1.08 0.21
N LEU A 46 15.90 -2.14 0.96
CA LEU A 46 16.43 -2.03 2.32
C LEU A 46 17.94 -2.19 2.31
N ALA A 47 18.60 -1.54 3.27
CA ALA A 47 20.05 -1.63 3.41
C ALA A 47 20.49 -3.06 3.72
N ASP A 48 21.68 -3.42 3.27
CA ASP A 48 22.26 -4.72 3.57
C ASP A 48 22.55 -4.84 5.06
N GLY A 49 22.53 -6.06 5.55
CA GLY A 49 22.89 -6.35 6.93
C GLY A 49 21.75 -6.28 7.94
N LEU A 50 20.56 -5.89 7.50
CA LEU A 50 19.40 -5.91 8.39
C LEU A 50 18.89 -7.34 8.58
N SER A 51 18.59 -7.70 9.83
CA SER A 51 17.86 -8.93 10.10
C SER A 51 16.41 -8.75 9.65
N ALA A 52 15.70 -9.86 9.45
CA ALA A 52 14.29 -9.79 9.09
C ALA A 52 13.48 -9.07 10.18
N GLU A 53 13.84 -9.30 11.44
CA GLU A 53 13.16 -8.67 12.57
C GLU A 53 13.38 -7.16 12.60
N ALA A 54 14.63 -6.72 12.40
CA ALA A 54 14.95 -5.29 12.34
C ALA A 54 14.30 -4.62 11.15
N ALA A 55 14.29 -5.28 9.99
CA ALA A 55 13.65 -4.75 8.80
C ALA A 55 12.15 -4.55 9.03
N ARG A 56 11.49 -5.54 9.63
CA ARG A 56 10.07 -5.47 9.92
C ARG A 56 9.74 -4.30 10.85
N ALA A 57 10.52 -4.13 11.91
CA ALA A 57 10.30 -3.06 12.87
C ALA A 57 10.50 -1.68 12.23
N GLU A 58 11.52 -1.54 11.40
CA GLU A 58 11.81 -0.27 10.74
C GLU A 58 10.76 0.08 9.69
N VAL A 59 10.35 -0.90 8.88
CA VAL A 59 9.33 -0.67 7.86
C VAL A 59 7.99 -0.32 8.50
N ASP A 60 7.61 -0.99 9.57
CA ASP A 60 6.37 -0.66 10.28
C ASP A 60 6.39 0.79 10.77
N ARG A 61 7.50 1.19 11.37
CA ARG A 61 7.64 2.55 11.91
C ARG A 61 7.62 3.61 10.82
N LEU A 62 8.40 3.41 9.73
CA LEU A 62 8.43 4.40 8.65
C LEU A 62 7.11 4.46 7.89
N ALA A 63 6.44 3.34 7.72
CA ALA A 63 5.14 3.32 7.06
C ALA A 63 4.11 4.11 7.86
N ARG A 64 4.08 3.89 9.17
CA ARG A 64 3.16 4.59 10.05
C ARG A 64 3.46 6.08 10.14
N ASP A 65 4.75 6.45 10.28
CA ASP A 65 5.14 7.81 10.64
C ASP A 65 5.41 8.69 9.43
N VAL A 66 5.78 8.11 8.29
CA VAL A 66 6.23 8.86 7.11
C VAL A 66 5.32 8.65 5.90
N LEU A 67 4.96 7.40 5.60
CA LEU A 67 4.24 7.09 4.36
C LEU A 67 2.73 7.22 4.50
N THR A 68 2.21 7.19 5.71
CA THR A 68 0.77 7.13 5.98
C THR A 68 0.34 8.38 6.74
N ASN A 69 -0.82 8.93 6.37
CA ASN A 69 -1.51 9.90 7.22
C ASN A 69 -2.41 9.11 8.16
N PRO A 70 -2.04 8.93 9.43
CA PRO A 70 -2.76 8.00 10.32
C PRO A 70 -4.19 8.44 10.65
N VAL A 71 -4.53 9.70 10.38
CA VAL A 71 -5.89 10.19 10.64
C VAL A 71 -6.87 9.59 9.64
N ILE A 72 -6.48 9.51 8.36
CA ILE A 72 -7.39 9.10 7.29
C ILE A 72 -6.93 7.86 6.51
N GLU A 73 -5.69 7.41 6.72
CA GLU A 73 -5.13 6.29 5.96
C GLU A 73 -4.76 5.13 6.86
N GLU A 74 -4.70 3.97 6.26
CA GLU A 74 -4.18 2.75 6.87
C GLU A 74 -3.13 2.14 5.95
N TYR A 75 -2.30 1.27 6.49
CA TYR A 75 -1.22 0.66 5.71
C TYR A 75 -1.09 -0.82 6.01
N SER A 76 -0.49 -1.51 5.07
CA SER A 76 -0.01 -2.88 5.26
C SER A 76 1.34 -3.00 4.57
N PHE A 77 2.13 -3.99 4.97
CA PHE A 77 3.43 -4.18 4.33
C PHE A 77 3.83 -5.64 4.31
N GLN A 78 4.77 -5.94 3.44
CA GLN A 78 5.34 -7.27 3.29
C GLN A 78 6.84 -7.13 3.09
N ILE A 79 7.61 -7.91 3.85
CA ILE A 79 9.06 -7.96 3.70
C ILE A 79 9.39 -9.15 2.80
N GLU A 80 10.21 -8.90 1.77
CA GLU A 80 10.65 -9.92 0.84
C GLU A 80 12.15 -10.11 0.97
N PRO A 81 12.63 -11.34 1.16
CA PRO A 81 14.06 -11.59 1.20
C PRO A 81 14.66 -11.31 -0.16
N THR A 82 15.90 -10.79 -0.16
CA THR A 82 16.63 -10.56 -1.40
C THR A 82 17.02 -11.89 -2.01
N SER A 83 16.67 -12.06 -3.28
CA SER A 83 17.13 -13.21 -4.05
C SER A 83 18.48 -12.87 -4.69
N GLU A 84 19.17 -13.89 -5.20
CA GLU A 84 20.44 -13.71 -5.90
C GLU A 84 20.29 -12.90 -7.17
N ASN A 85 19.09 -12.77 -7.68
CA ASN A 85 18.82 -12.09 -8.94
C ASN A 85 18.34 -10.67 -8.77
N GLU A 86 18.29 -10.18 -7.56
CA GLU A 86 17.88 -8.80 -7.29
C GLU A 86 19.06 -7.84 -7.31
#